data_e9435ef8b0ad79842a917097ff93c7ef
#
_entry.id   e9435ef8b0ad79842a917097ff93c7ef
#
_cell.length_a   1.000
_cell.length_b   1.000
_cell.length_c   1.000
_cell.angle_alpha   90.00
_cell.angle_beta   90.00
_cell.angle_gamma   90.00
#
_symmetry.space_group_name_H-M   'P 1'
#
loop_
_entity.id
_entity.type
_entity.pdbx_description
1 polymer ?
#
loop_
_entity_poly.entity_id
_entity_poly.type
_entity_poly.pdbx_seq_one_letter_code
_entity_poly.pdbx_strand_id
1 'polypeptide(L)'
;PQTSKLDVEELQALGFLEFVDDKYIMTPTAKLFCVKLDNYFVKAKKKTDIQLMGKDFLDKIHTYREIFPAKKLPSGNPARNNVKALGENFRWFFETYDHTWEDIIKATKMYVNEYRDADYLYMQTSQYFISKQDKHKVKHSRLADYCDMIVDGVSTEDEHFKETVV
;
A
#
# COMPACT_ATOMS: atom_id res chain seq x y z
N PRO A 1 -13.53 28.38 -22.35
CA PRO A 1 -14.61 28.39 -21.38
C PRO A 1 -14.23 29.36 -20.28
N GLN A 2 -14.95 30.49 -20.24
CA GLN A 2 -14.81 31.46 -19.15
C GLN A 2 -15.35 30.80 -17.89
N THR A 3 -14.51 30.57 -16.94
CA THR A 3 -14.93 30.30 -15.55
C THR A 3 -15.54 31.57 -15.01
N SER A 4 -16.86 31.60 -14.87
CA SER A 4 -17.57 32.68 -14.15
C SER A 4 -17.05 32.69 -12.71
N LYS A 5 -16.36 33.73 -12.31
CA LYS A 5 -16.07 33.97 -10.90
C LYS A 5 -17.39 34.35 -10.25
N LEU A 6 -17.87 33.51 -9.32
CA LEU A 6 -18.93 33.91 -8.40
C LEU A 6 -18.45 35.17 -7.67
N ASP A 7 -19.23 36.25 -7.73
CA ASP A 7 -18.89 37.44 -6.99
C ASP A 7 -19.35 37.37 -5.52
N VAL A 8 -18.94 38.33 -4.74
CA VAL A 8 -19.20 38.35 -3.29
C VAL A 8 -20.70 38.48 -2.99
N GLU A 9 -21.42 39.17 -3.83
CA GLU A 9 -22.87 39.39 -3.67
C GLU A 9 -23.62 38.08 -3.92
N GLU A 10 -23.23 37.31 -4.94
CA GLU A 10 -23.80 35.98 -5.23
C GLU A 10 -23.51 34.99 -4.07
N LEU A 11 -22.29 34.97 -3.54
CA LEU A 11 -21.93 34.13 -2.41
C LEU A 11 -22.69 34.50 -1.12
N GLN A 12 -22.98 35.78 -0.94
CA GLN A 12 -23.78 36.28 0.18
C GLN A 12 -25.26 35.91 0.00
N ALA A 13 -25.80 36.08 -1.20
CA ALA A 13 -27.18 35.68 -1.53
C ALA A 13 -27.41 34.17 -1.36
N LEU A 14 -26.39 33.33 -1.62
CA LEU A 14 -26.41 31.90 -1.40
C LEU A 14 -26.21 31.51 0.08
N GLY A 15 -25.98 32.47 0.98
CA GLY A 15 -25.77 32.21 2.39
C GLY A 15 -24.39 31.60 2.73
N PHE A 16 -23.42 31.78 1.85
CA PHE A 16 -22.06 31.29 2.08
C PHE A 16 -21.17 32.31 2.79
N LEU A 17 -21.50 33.60 2.66
CA LEU A 17 -20.82 34.72 3.32
C LEU A 17 -21.79 35.55 4.14
N GLU A 18 -21.34 36.04 5.28
CA GLU A 18 -21.97 37.08 6.10
C GLU A 18 -21.03 38.27 6.20
N PHE A 19 -21.59 39.47 6.18
CA PHE A 19 -20.85 40.70 6.39
C PHE A 19 -20.98 41.12 7.85
N VAL A 20 -19.90 41.05 8.60
CA VAL A 20 -19.83 41.34 10.03
C VAL A 20 -18.58 42.17 10.32
N ASP A 21 -18.72 43.27 11.04
CA ASP A 21 -17.60 44.15 11.45
C ASP A 21 -16.67 44.55 10.28
N ASP A 22 -17.28 45.03 9.19
CA ASP A 22 -16.59 45.44 7.95
C ASP A 22 -15.79 44.34 7.25
N LYS A 23 -16.12 43.06 7.50
CA LYS A 23 -15.44 41.91 6.89
C LYS A 23 -16.44 40.87 6.43
N TYR A 24 -16.10 40.17 5.34
CA TYR A 24 -16.83 38.99 4.90
C TYR A 24 -16.29 37.76 5.63
N ILE A 25 -17.16 37.01 6.29
CA ILE A 25 -16.83 35.75 6.96
C ILE A 25 -17.61 34.60 6.38
N MET A 26 -17.01 33.45 6.29
CA MET A 26 -17.70 32.21 5.85
C MET A 26 -18.68 31.74 6.93
N THR A 27 -19.93 31.51 6.51
CA THR A 27 -20.97 30.94 7.37
C THR A 27 -20.63 29.52 7.79
N PRO A 28 -21.19 29.00 8.90
CA PRO A 28 -21.04 27.59 9.29
C PRO A 28 -21.49 26.63 8.19
N THR A 29 -22.54 26.99 7.43
CA THR A 29 -23.06 26.21 6.29
C THR A 29 -22.03 26.12 5.17
N ALA A 30 -21.37 27.23 4.81
CA ALA A 30 -20.33 27.27 3.81
C ALA A 30 -19.11 26.41 4.24
N LYS A 31 -18.69 26.52 5.50
CA LYS A 31 -17.59 25.70 6.04
C LYS A 31 -17.89 24.20 5.95
N LEU A 32 -19.11 23.80 6.34
CA LEU A 32 -19.56 22.40 6.24
C LEU A 32 -19.62 21.92 4.79
N PHE A 33 -20.06 22.80 3.86
CA PHE A 33 -20.10 22.48 2.42
C PHE A 33 -18.70 22.28 1.85
N CYS A 34 -17.72 23.13 2.18
CA CYS A 34 -16.33 22.98 1.78
C CYS A 34 -15.74 21.65 2.29
N VAL A 35 -15.96 21.29 3.56
CA VAL A 35 -15.51 20.01 4.11
C VAL A 35 -16.13 18.81 3.36
N LYS A 36 -17.41 18.88 3.00
CA LYS A 36 -18.07 17.84 2.21
C LYS A 36 -17.51 17.74 0.80
N LEU A 37 -17.23 18.87 0.14
CA LEU A 37 -16.59 18.90 -1.18
C LEU A 37 -15.17 18.32 -1.12
N ASP A 38 -14.35 18.74 -0.16
CA ASP A 38 -13.01 18.21 0.00
C ASP A 38 -13.04 16.69 0.19
N ASN A 39 -13.93 16.19 1.05
CA ASN A 39 -14.11 14.74 1.24
C ASN A 39 -14.58 14.04 -0.04
N TYR A 40 -15.44 14.68 -0.83
CA TYR A 40 -15.88 14.13 -2.12
C TYR A 40 -14.72 14.06 -3.12
N PHE A 41 -13.94 15.12 -3.28
CA PHE A 41 -12.81 15.16 -4.19
C PHE A 41 -11.67 14.25 -3.74
N VAL A 42 -11.42 14.11 -2.45
CA VAL A 42 -10.45 13.13 -1.91
C VAL A 42 -10.89 11.70 -2.24
N LYS A 43 -12.19 11.37 -2.08
CA LYS A 43 -12.74 10.06 -2.47
C LYS A 43 -12.68 9.83 -3.98
N ALA A 44 -13.00 10.85 -4.79
CA ALA A 44 -12.97 10.76 -6.25
C ALA A 44 -11.55 10.59 -6.82
N LYS A 45 -10.52 11.04 -6.10
CA LYS A 45 -9.11 10.86 -6.49
C LYS A 45 -8.54 9.49 -6.09
N LYS A 46 -9.24 8.72 -5.27
CA LYS A 46 -8.76 7.42 -4.81
C LYS A 46 -8.84 6.40 -5.96
N LYS A 47 -7.69 5.95 -6.44
CA LYS A 47 -7.61 4.92 -7.49
C LYS A 47 -8.40 3.67 -7.06
N THR A 48 -9.09 3.04 -7.99
CA THR A 48 -9.69 1.71 -7.76
C THR A 48 -8.61 0.65 -7.68
N ASP A 49 -8.93 -0.53 -7.13
CA ASP A 49 -7.98 -1.64 -7.05
C ASP A 49 -7.45 -2.05 -8.43
N ILE A 50 -8.33 -2.04 -9.45
CA ILE A 50 -7.94 -2.31 -10.85
C ILE A 50 -6.98 -1.26 -11.40
N GLN A 51 -7.20 0.02 -11.08
CA GLN A 51 -6.32 1.11 -11.53
C GLN A 51 -4.96 1.10 -10.82
N LEU A 52 -4.93 0.59 -9.59
CA LEU A 52 -3.75 0.58 -8.75
C LEU A 52 -2.90 -0.67 -8.97
N MET A 53 -3.54 -1.84 -9.04
CA MET A 53 -2.89 -3.16 -9.02
C MET A 53 -3.02 -3.92 -10.34
N GLY A 54 -3.80 -3.42 -11.33
CA GLY A 54 -4.07 -4.08 -12.61
C GLY A 54 -5.33 -4.93 -12.61
N LYS A 55 -5.79 -5.33 -13.81
CA LYS A 55 -7.06 -6.06 -13.97
C LYS A 55 -7.02 -7.48 -13.39
N ASP A 56 -5.85 -8.10 -13.40
CA ASP A 56 -5.58 -9.47 -12.97
C ASP A 56 -5.04 -9.56 -11.54
N PHE A 57 -5.21 -8.50 -10.74
CA PHE A 57 -4.62 -8.39 -9.41
C PHE A 57 -5.04 -9.52 -8.47
N LEU A 58 -6.26 -10.05 -8.58
CA LEU A 58 -6.70 -11.18 -7.75
C LEU A 58 -5.90 -12.45 -8.05
N ASP A 59 -5.64 -12.75 -9.32
CA ASP A 59 -4.83 -13.90 -9.73
C ASP A 59 -3.37 -13.73 -9.27
N LYS A 60 -2.86 -12.50 -9.32
CA LYS A 60 -1.53 -12.18 -8.80
C LYS A 60 -1.44 -12.37 -7.28
N ILE A 61 -2.48 -11.96 -6.52
CA ILE A 61 -2.55 -12.20 -5.08
C ILE A 61 -2.61 -13.70 -4.78
N HIS A 62 -3.36 -14.49 -5.55
CA HIS A 62 -3.36 -15.94 -5.42
C HIS A 62 -1.98 -16.53 -5.68
N THR A 63 -1.33 -16.13 -6.77
CA THR A 63 0.05 -16.56 -7.11
C THR A 63 1.03 -16.21 -5.98
N TYR A 64 1.00 -14.99 -5.47
CA TYR A 64 1.80 -14.57 -4.33
C TYR A 64 1.57 -15.46 -3.11
N ARG A 65 0.30 -15.69 -2.75
CA ARG A 65 -0.09 -16.51 -1.59
C ARG A 65 0.42 -17.95 -1.70
N GLU A 66 0.38 -18.54 -2.89
CA GLU A 66 0.81 -19.92 -3.14
C GLU A 66 2.32 -20.13 -3.00
N ILE A 67 3.15 -19.09 -3.06
CA ILE A 67 4.59 -19.17 -2.81
C ILE A 67 4.88 -19.53 -1.34
N PHE A 68 4.06 -19.06 -0.40
CA PHE A 68 4.20 -19.41 1.01
C PHE A 68 3.79 -20.86 1.27
N PRO A 69 4.41 -21.55 2.27
CA PRO A 69 4.06 -22.93 2.58
C PRO A 69 2.60 -23.06 3.08
N ALA A 70 1.92 -24.15 2.69
CA ALA A 70 0.55 -24.43 3.12
C ALA A 70 0.51 -25.04 4.53
N LYS A 71 1.24 -24.46 5.49
CA LYS A 71 1.32 -24.96 6.86
C LYS A 71 1.35 -23.81 7.87
N LYS A 72 1.28 -24.15 9.14
CA LYS A 72 1.55 -23.20 10.22
C LYS A 72 3.06 -23.03 10.36
N LEU A 73 3.47 -21.80 10.59
CA LEU A 73 4.85 -21.47 10.95
C LEU A 73 5.17 -21.93 12.38
N PRO A 74 6.45 -22.05 12.75
CA PRO A 74 6.86 -22.33 14.13
C PRO A 74 6.28 -21.34 15.16
N SER A 75 5.95 -20.12 14.73
CA SER A 75 5.22 -19.13 15.54
C SER A 75 3.76 -19.49 15.86
N GLY A 76 3.23 -20.59 15.32
CA GLY A 76 1.83 -21.01 15.44
C GLY A 76 0.85 -20.36 14.46
N ASN A 77 1.27 -19.32 13.74
CA ASN A 77 0.44 -18.62 12.77
C ASN A 77 0.40 -19.32 11.41
N PRO A 78 -0.71 -19.27 10.64
CA PRO A 78 -0.71 -19.77 9.27
C PRO A 78 0.25 -18.93 8.41
N ALA A 79 1.09 -19.59 7.60
CA ALA A 79 1.98 -18.88 6.68
C ALA A 79 1.19 -18.11 5.61
N ARG A 80 0.08 -18.71 5.13
CA ARG A 80 -0.84 -18.15 4.13
C ARG A 80 -2.01 -17.43 4.80
N ASN A 81 -2.13 -16.14 4.59
CA ASN A 81 -3.30 -15.36 5.01
C ASN A 81 -4.42 -15.41 3.97
N ASN A 82 -5.62 -14.94 4.31
CA ASN A 82 -6.74 -14.90 3.38
C ASN A 82 -6.54 -13.81 2.29
N VAL A 83 -7.12 -14.05 1.11
CA VAL A 83 -6.96 -13.17 -0.07
C VAL A 83 -7.46 -11.75 0.18
N LYS A 84 -8.54 -11.58 0.95
CA LYS A 84 -9.08 -10.25 1.28
C LYS A 84 -8.07 -9.43 2.08
N ALA A 85 -7.51 -10.01 3.15
CA ALA A 85 -6.50 -9.33 3.96
C ALA A 85 -5.23 -9.01 3.15
N LEU A 86 -4.82 -9.92 2.25
CA LEU A 86 -3.70 -9.66 1.34
C LEU A 86 -4.03 -8.51 0.38
N GLY A 87 -5.23 -8.46 -0.19
CA GLY A 87 -5.67 -7.38 -1.07
C GLY A 87 -5.62 -6.00 -0.40
N GLU A 88 -6.08 -5.90 0.86
CA GLU A 88 -6.02 -4.67 1.64
C GLU A 88 -4.56 -4.21 1.89
N ASN A 89 -3.65 -5.17 2.14
CA ASN A 89 -2.23 -4.87 2.34
C ASN A 89 -1.53 -4.50 1.02
N PHE A 90 -1.84 -5.19 -0.09
CA PHE A 90 -1.31 -4.84 -1.41
C PHE A 90 -1.82 -3.49 -1.89
N ARG A 91 -3.08 -3.13 -1.60
CA ARG A 91 -3.56 -1.78 -1.88
C ARG A 91 -2.67 -0.72 -1.24
N TRP A 92 -2.40 -0.85 0.06
CA TRP A 92 -1.48 0.05 0.76
C TRP A 92 -0.06 0.01 0.15
N PHE A 93 0.44 -1.18 -0.21
CA PHE A 93 1.77 -1.37 -0.80
C PHE A 93 1.90 -0.58 -2.10
N PHE A 94 0.98 -0.73 -3.04
CA PHE A 94 0.98 -0.02 -4.32
C PHE A 94 0.63 1.48 -4.21
N GLU A 95 0.01 1.92 -3.11
CA GLU A 95 -0.15 3.35 -2.79
C GLU A 95 1.14 3.97 -2.24
N THR A 96 2.08 3.15 -1.75
CA THR A 96 3.29 3.59 -1.04
C THR A 96 4.57 3.40 -1.85
N TYR A 97 4.67 2.31 -2.60
CA TYR A 97 5.87 1.87 -3.33
C TYR A 97 5.58 1.70 -4.81
N ASP A 98 6.60 1.91 -5.65
CA ASP A 98 6.53 1.79 -7.11
C ASP A 98 7.27 0.53 -7.58
N HIS A 99 6.72 -0.65 -7.24
CA HIS A 99 7.23 -1.96 -7.65
C HIS A 99 6.23 -2.69 -8.54
N THR A 100 6.72 -3.54 -9.42
CA THR A 100 5.87 -4.36 -10.29
C THR A 100 5.47 -5.67 -9.63
N TRP A 101 4.39 -6.30 -10.12
CA TRP A 101 4.03 -7.66 -9.70
C TRP A 101 5.13 -8.69 -9.98
N GLU A 102 5.95 -8.46 -11.00
CA GLU A 102 7.07 -9.34 -11.33
C GLU A 102 8.14 -9.29 -10.23
N ASP A 103 8.51 -8.08 -9.78
CA ASP A 103 9.46 -7.88 -8.69
C ASP A 103 8.92 -8.47 -7.39
N ILE A 104 7.63 -8.23 -7.07
CA ILE A 104 6.95 -8.80 -5.91
C ILE A 104 7.02 -10.33 -5.88
N ILE A 105 6.76 -10.99 -7.02
CA ILE A 105 6.79 -12.46 -7.10
C ILE A 105 8.23 -12.98 -6.97
N LYS A 106 9.21 -12.34 -7.61
CA LYS A 106 10.64 -12.69 -7.48
C LYS A 106 11.11 -12.51 -6.04
N ALA A 107 10.87 -11.35 -5.43
CA ALA A 107 11.21 -11.03 -4.05
C ALA A 107 10.60 -12.02 -3.06
N THR A 108 9.33 -12.39 -3.27
CA THR A 108 8.64 -13.36 -2.41
C THR A 108 9.25 -14.75 -2.51
N LYS A 109 9.61 -15.20 -3.72
CA LYS A 109 10.30 -16.48 -3.91
C LYS A 109 11.66 -16.49 -3.22
N MET A 110 12.43 -15.42 -3.38
CA MET A 110 13.72 -15.26 -2.71
C MET A 110 13.56 -15.32 -1.18
N TYR A 111 12.65 -14.53 -0.63
CA TYR A 111 12.34 -14.54 0.80
C TYR A 111 11.95 -15.91 1.33
N VAL A 112 11.01 -16.61 0.70
CA VAL A 112 10.55 -17.93 1.18
C VAL A 112 11.65 -18.99 1.07
N ASN A 113 12.48 -18.91 0.01
CA ASN A 113 13.62 -19.84 -0.15
C ASN A 113 14.65 -19.68 0.95
N GLU A 114 14.99 -18.47 1.38
CA GLU A 114 15.93 -18.17 2.46
C GLU A 114 15.56 -18.89 3.78
N TYR A 115 14.27 -19.03 4.07
CA TYR A 115 13.80 -19.69 5.31
C TYR A 115 13.49 -21.18 5.16
N ARG A 116 13.61 -21.74 3.96
CA ARG A 116 13.20 -23.13 3.68
C ARG A 116 14.03 -24.14 4.47
N ASP A 117 15.35 -24.00 4.48
CA ASP A 117 16.28 -24.94 5.10
C ASP A 117 16.21 -24.91 6.63
N ALA A 118 15.78 -23.77 7.20
CA ALA A 118 15.51 -23.60 8.62
C ALA A 118 14.06 -23.95 9.02
N ASP A 119 13.35 -24.73 8.20
CA ASP A 119 11.94 -25.07 8.41
C ASP A 119 11.04 -23.85 8.67
N TYR A 120 11.34 -22.73 8.02
CA TYR A 120 10.62 -21.44 8.12
C TYR A 120 10.67 -20.80 9.50
N LEU A 121 11.71 -21.10 10.29
CA LEU A 121 11.94 -20.48 11.59
C LEU A 121 12.11 -18.96 11.41
N TYR A 122 11.38 -18.16 12.21
CA TYR A 122 11.33 -16.69 12.14
C TYR A 122 10.77 -16.09 10.85
N MET A 123 10.29 -16.90 9.90
CA MET A 123 9.62 -16.38 8.72
C MET A 123 8.33 -15.63 9.11
N GLN A 124 8.09 -14.50 8.49
CA GLN A 124 6.82 -13.76 8.64
C GLN A 124 5.71 -14.43 7.83
N THR A 125 4.45 -14.21 8.23
CA THR A 125 3.29 -14.62 7.43
C THR A 125 3.20 -13.80 6.15
N SER A 126 2.48 -14.31 5.14
CA SER A 126 2.27 -13.61 3.86
C SER A 126 1.72 -12.19 4.01
N GLN A 127 0.92 -11.93 5.04
CA GLN A 127 0.40 -10.59 5.33
C GLN A 127 1.47 -9.68 5.94
N TYR A 128 2.21 -10.16 6.94
CA TYR A 128 3.22 -9.36 7.62
C TYR A 128 4.45 -9.09 6.76
N PHE A 129 4.73 -9.93 5.79
CA PHE A 129 5.76 -9.68 4.80
C PHE A 129 5.44 -8.48 3.91
N ILE A 130 4.15 -8.31 3.50
CA ILE A 130 3.71 -7.13 2.74
C ILE A 130 3.76 -5.88 3.63
N SER A 131 3.14 -5.95 4.82
CA SER A 131 3.13 -4.82 5.74
C SER A 131 3.02 -5.26 7.19
N LYS A 132 3.88 -4.73 8.03
CA LYS A 132 3.84 -4.90 9.48
C LYS A 132 3.84 -3.54 10.15
N GLN A 133 2.94 -3.36 11.11
CA GLN A 133 2.86 -2.15 11.91
C GLN A 133 3.71 -2.31 13.17
N ASP A 134 4.54 -1.32 13.48
CA ASP A 134 5.33 -1.28 14.71
C ASP A 134 4.51 -0.75 15.91
N LYS A 135 5.15 -0.67 17.08
CA LYS A 135 4.54 -0.15 18.31
C LYS A 135 4.13 1.33 18.23
N HIS A 136 4.70 2.09 17.29
CA HIS A 136 4.37 3.50 17.04
C HIS A 136 3.31 3.66 15.94
N LYS A 137 2.69 2.57 15.49
CA LYS A 137 1.70 2.52 14.41
C LYS A 137 2.25 2.90 13.03
N VAL A 138 3.57 2.88 12.86
CA VAL A 138 4.21 3.07 11.54
C VAL A 138 4.21 1.74 10.81
N LYS A 139 3.79 1.75 9.56
CA LYS A 139 3.82 0.56 8.70
C LYS A 139 5.16 0.47 7.99
N HIS A 140 5.75 -0.72 8.01
CA HIS A 140 6.97 -1.09 7.30
C HIS A 140 6.69 -2.28 6.38
N SER A 141 7.38 -2.34 5.25
CA SER A 141 7.27 -3.43 4.28
C SER A 141 8.61 -4.12 4.11
N ARG A 142 8.71 -5.36 4.60
CA ARG A 142 9.88 -6.19 4.29
C ARG A 142 9.87 -6.65 2.83
N LEU A 143 8.69 -6.75 2.20
CA LEU A 143 8.56 -7.04 0.78
C LEU A 143 9.22 -5.93 -0.07
N ALA A 144 9.04 -4.64 0.31
CA ALA A 144 9.69 -3.54 -0.41
C ALA A 144 11.21 -3.65 -0.34
N ASP A 145 11.79 -3.96 0.83
CA ASP A 145 13.23 -4.14 0.99
C ASP A 145 13.76 -5.22 0.04
N TYR A 146 13.04 -6.36 -0.11
CA TYR A 146 13.41 -7.44 -1.04
C TYR A 146 13.19 -7.06 -2.51
N CYS A 147 12.19 -6.24 -2.83
CA CYS A 147 12.00 -5.72 -4.18
C CYS A 147 13.15 -4.78 -4.56
N ASP A 148 13.57 -3.90 -3.66
CA ASP A 148 14.72 -3.01 -3.86
C ASP A 148 16.00 -3.81 -4.13
N MET A 149 16.26 -4.88 -3.36
CA MET A 149 17.40 -5.79 -3.60
C MET A 149 17.36 -6.41 -5.00
N ILE A 150 16.18 -6.77 -5.52
CA ILE A 150 16.03 -7.31 -6.88
C ILE A 150 16.32 -6.24 -7.93
N VAL A 151 15.83 -5.02 -7.74
CA VAL A 151 16.03 -3.89 -8.67
C VAL A 151 17.49 -3.47 -8.70
N ASP A 152 18.16 -3.45 -7.56
CA ASP A 152 19.59 -3.10 -7.41
C ASP A 152 20.53 -4.21 -7.91
N GLY A 153 19.99 -5.35 -8.35
CA GLY A 153 20.77 -6.45 -8.93
C GLY A 153 21.53 -7.27 -7.89
N VAL A 154 21.17 -7.18 -6.61
CA VAL A 154 21.70 -8.05 -5.56
C VAL A 154 21.03 -9.41 -5.66
N SER A 155 21.50 -10.24 -6.62
CA SER A 155 21.11 -11.66 -6.65
C SER A 155 21.93 -12.41 -5.60
N THR A 156 21.25 -13.23 -4.78
CA THR A 156 21.90 -14.12 -3.80
C THR A 156 22.65 -15.30 -4.45
N GLU A 157 22.95 -15.23 -5.75
CA GLU A 157 23.70 -16.28 -6.48
C GLU A 157 25.21 -16.19 -6.30
N ASP A 158 25.76 -15.14 -5.66
CA ASP A 158 27.21 -14.90 -5.60
C ASP A 158 27.87 -15.24 -4.24
N GLU A 159 27.20 -15.89 -3.30
CA GLU A 159 27.85 -16.39 -2.08
C GLU A 159 28.10 -17.91 -2.06
N HIS A 160 28.48 -18.52 -3.18
CA HIS A 160 29.28 -19.71 -3.13
C HIS A 160 30.77 -19.34 -3.15
N PHE A 161 31.25 -18.90 -2.00
CA PHE A 161 32.70 -18.84 -1.72
C PHE A 161 33.26 -20.24 -1.86
N LYS A 162 33.86 -20.56 -3.02
CA LYS A 162 34.71 -21.73 -3.18
C LYS A 162 35.97 -21.46 -2.40
N GLU A 163 36.02 -21.92 -1.17
CA GLU A 163 37.30 -22.18 -0.51
C GLU A 163 38.04 -23.26 -1.31
N THR A 164 38.95 -22.82 -2.16
CA THR A 164 39.97 -23.70 -2.71
C THR A 164 41.06 -23.81 -1.65
N VAL A 165 41.01 -24.87 -0.86
CA VAL A 165 42.13 -25.29 -0.03
C VAL A 165 43.20 -25.86 -0.97
N VAL A 166 44.34 -25.21 -0.99
CA VAL A 166 45.58 -25.77 -1.54
C VAL A 166 46.39 -26.39 -0.41
#